data_5baec13ca29d3b5d689b9dd1c0d20e5d
#
_entry.id   5baec13ca29d3b5d689b9dd1c0d20e5d
#
_cell.length_a   1.000
_cell.length_b   1.000
_cell.length_c   1.000
_cell.angle_alpha   90.00
_cell.angle_beta   90.00
_cell.angle_gamma   90.00
#
_symmetry.space_group_name_H-M   'P 1'
#
loop_
_entity.id
_entity.type
_entity.pdbx_description
1 polymer ?
#
loop_
_entity_poly.entity_id
_entity_poly.type
_entity_poly.pdbx_seq_one_letter_code
_entity_poly.pdbx_strand_id
1 'polypeptide(L)'
;IEGDLNSVNPNDIENVSVLKDAASASIYGARAAFGVILVTTKSGKSGKAKVSYNGNVRFSDALCVPEMMDSYQFALYFNRAAENAGDSGPFSQEALDRILAYQAGTLKETMTMNEQTRKWQAYGGANANTDWFKEFYNDWVPSQEHSLSISGGSEKTQYTISGSFLDQNGLLRHGSDNFQ
;
A
#
# COMPACT_ATOMS: atom_id res chain seq x y z
N ILE A 1 -23.96 -2.94 23.15
CA ILE A 1 -22.54 -2.88 23.53
C ILE A 1 -21.94 -1.77 22.68
N GLU A 2 -21.31 -0.79 23.33
CA GLU A 2 -20.49 0.21 22.62
C GLU A 2 -19.19 -0.47 22.16
N GLY A 3 -18.77 -0.24 20.93
CA GLY A 3 -17.57 -0.83 20.37
C GLY A 3 -17.04 -0.05 19.18
N ASP A 4 -15.82 -0.36 18.78
CA ASP A 4 -15.22 0.16 17.55
C ASP A 4 -15.77 -0.62 16.35
N LEU A 5 -16.23 0.10 15.33
CA LEU A 5 -16.71 -0.50 14.08
C LEU A 5 -15.64 -1.36 13.39
N ASN A 6 -14.37 -0.99 13.54
CA ASN A 6 -13.24 -1.73 12.98
C ASN A 6 -13.03 -3.11 13.64
N SER A 7 -13.60 -3.33 14.83
CA SER A 7 -13.51 -4.62 15.51
C SER A 7 -14.52 -5.66 15.02
N VAL A 8 -15.48 -5.24 14.18
CA VAL A 8 -16.52 -6.11 13.64
C VAL A 8 -16.19 -6.50 12.22
N ASN A 9 -16.12 -7.81 11.96
CA ASN A 9 -15.92 -8.29 10.60
C ASN A 9 -17.10 -7.87 9.71
N PRO A 10 -16.87 -7.16 8.59
CA PRO A 10 -17.94 -6.75 7.68
C PRO A 10 -18.80 -7.91 7.18
N ASN A 11 -18.23 -9.10 7.04
CA ASN A 11 -18.94 -10.29 6.58
C ASN A 11 -19.94 -10.82 7.62
N ASP A 12 -19.83 -10.44 8.89
CA ASP A 12 -20.73 -10.80 9.97
C ASP A 12 -21.87 -9.79 10.19
N ILE A 13 -21.85 -8.67 9.49
CA ILE A 13 -22.88 -7.64 9.58
C ILE A 13 -24.13 -8.11 8.82
N GLU A 14 -25.28 -8.06 9.48
CA GLU A 14 -26.59 -8.29 8.86
C GLU A 14 -27.22 -6.97 8.41
N ASN A 15 -27.13 -5.91 9.26
CA ASN A 15 -27.73 -4.61 8.99
C ASN A 15 -26.95 -3.50 9.69
N VAL A 16 -26.92 -2.33 9.04
CA VAL A 16 -26.39 -1.08 9.60
C VAL A 16 -27.46 -0.02 9.54
N SER A 17 -27.86 0.51 10.69
CA SER A 17 -28.84 1.59 10.79
C SER A 17 -28.19 2.84 11.36
N VAL A 18 -28.38 3.98 10.72
CA VAL A 18 -27.85 5.27 11.17
C VAL A 18 -28.99 6.11 11.73
N LEU A 19 -28.96 6.34 13.05
CA LEU A 19 -29.93 7.17 13.76
C LEU A 19 -29.38 8.60 13.83
N LYS A 20 -29.98 9.51 13.05
CA LYS A 20 -29.54 10.92 12.93
C LYS A 20 -30.40 11.87 13.73
N ASP A 21 -31.58 11.47 14.11
CA ASP A 21 -32.52 12.32 14.87
C ASP A 21 -32.36 12.14 16.38
N ALA A 22 -32.53 13.22 17.13
CA ALA A 22 -32.35 13.25 18.56
C ALA A 22 -33.34 12.34 19.31
N ALA A 23 -34.56 12.15 18.77
CA ALA A 23 -35.58 11.31 19.40
C ALA A 23 -35.16 9.83 19.39
N SER A 24 -34.73 9.30 18.22
CA SER A 24 -34.26 7.93 18.08
C SER A 24 -32.95 7.69 18.82
N ALA A 25 -32.08 8.70 18.88
CA ALA A 25 -30.78 8.61 19.52
C ALA A 25 -30.89 8.72 21.07
N SER A 26 -31.96 9.32 21.61
CA SER A 26 -32.11 9.58 23.06
C SER A 26 -32.03 8.35 23.95
N ILE A 27 -32.46 7.19 23.45
CA ILE A 27 -32.38 5.91 24.19
C ILE A 27 -30.95 5.43 24.45
N TYR A 28 -29.97 5.98 23.72
CA TYR A 28 -28.53 5.66 23.86
C TYR A 28 -27.78 6.68 24.73
N GLY A 29 -28.49 7.65 25.32
CA GLY A 29 -27.96 8.61 26.27
C GLY A 29 -27.23 9.80 25.66
N ALA A 30 -26.52 10.56 26.50
CA ALA A 30 -25.89 11.83 26.11
C ALA A 30 -24.81 11.71 25.02
N ARG A 31 -24.20 10.56 24.88
CA ARG A 31 -23.18 10.32 23.83
C ARG A 31 -23.77 10.23 22.43
N ALA A 32 -25.04 10.00 22.31
CA ALA A 32 -25.77 9.91 21.06
C ALA A 32 -26.13 11.26 20.44
N ALA A 33 -25.71 12.37 21.05
CA ALA A 33 -26.02 13.73 20.57
C ALA A 33 -25.58 14.00 19.12
N PHE A 34 -24.55 13.31 18.64
CA PHE A 34 -24.02 13.40 17.28
C PHE A 34 -24.54 12.31 16.33
N GLY A 35 -25.50 11.50 16.76
CA GLY A 35 -26.05 10.35 16.06
C GLY A 35 -25.48 9.02 16.55
N VAL A 36 -26.13 7.93 16.14
CA VAL A 36 -25.78 6.55 16.48
C VAL A 36 -25.71 5.69 15.23
N ILE A 37 -24.66 4.92 15.10
CA ILE A 37 -24.56 3.85 14.10
C ILE A 37 -24.87 2.53 14.84
N LEU A 38 -26.01 1.93 14.50
CA LEU A 38 -26.43 0.65 15.06
C LEU A 38 -26.03 -0.45 14.10
N VAL A 39 -25.12 -1.30 14.53
CA VAL A 39 -24.67 -2.47 13.76
C VAL A 39 -25.31 -3.72 14.34
N THR A 40 -26.06 -4.41 13.51
CA THR A 40 -26.65 -5.71 13.85
C THR A 40 -25.86 -6.82 13.16
N THR A 41 -25.32 -7.74 13.95
CA THR A 41 -24.58 -8.88 13.43
C THR A 41 -25.53 -10.05 13.12
N LYS A 42 -25.09 -10.88 12.17
CA LYS A 42 -25.82 -12.11 11.82
C LYS A 42 -25.97 -13.01 13.03
N SER A 43 -27.19 -13.46 13.30
CA SER A 43 -27.51 -14.41 14.35
C SER A 43 -27.86 -15.77 13.77
N GLY A 44 -27.67 -16.82 14.56
CA GLY A 44 -28.12 -18.17 14.21
C GLY A 44 -29.63 -18.22 14.04
N LYS A 45 -30.10 -19.06 13.14
CA LYS A 45 -31.52 -19.36 12.96
C LYS A 45 -31.76 -20.83 13.27
N SER A 46 -32.97 -21.16 13.73
CA SER A 46 -33.35 -22.56 13.93
C SER A 46 -33.32 -23.29 12.58
N GLY A 47 -32.76 -24.49 12.58
CA GLY A 47 -32.63 -25.29 11.37
C GLY A 47 -31.31 -26.04 11.29
N LYS A 48 -31.08 -26.68 10.13
CA LYS A 48 -29.84 -27.40 9.84
C LYS A 48 -28.67 -26.42 9.80
N ALA A 49 -27.50 -26.89 10.26
CA ALA A 49 -26.27 -26.10 10.19
C ALA A 49 -25.99 -25.68 8.74
N LYS A 50 -25.74 -24.36 8.56
CA LYS A 50 -25.37 -23.75 7.29
C LYS A 50 -23.92 -23.28 7.40
N VAL A 51 -23.08 -23.77 6.50
CA VAL A 51 -21.70 -23.34 6.35
C VAL A 51 -21.64 -22.36 5.19
N SER A 52 -21.02 -21.21 5.40
CA SER A 52 -20.78 -20.21 4.36
C SER A 52 -19.31 -19.86 4.34
N TYR A 53 -18.69 -19.93 3.17
CA TYR A 53 -17.33 -19.53 2.92
C TYR A 53 -17.33 -18.40 1.89
N ASN A 54 -16.56 -17.36 2.17
CA ASN A 54 -16.31 -16.26 1.24
C ASN A 54 -14.81 -16.06 1.12
N GLY A 55 -14.29 -16.12 -0.11
CA GLY A 55 -12.88 -15.88 -0.41
C GLY A 55 -12.76 -14.78 -1.45
N ASN A 56 -11.85 -13.83 -1.22
CA ASN A 56 -11.56 -12.74 -2.11
C ASN A 56 -10.05 -12.64 -2.29
N VAL A 57 -9.59 -12.58 -3.54
CA VAL A 57 -8.20 -12.31 -3.89
C VAL A 57 -8.19 -11.03 -4.71
N ARG A 58 -7.34 -10.11 -4.32
CA ARG A 58 -7.19 -8.79 -4.96
C ARG A 58 -5.74 -8.59 -5.36
N PHE A 59 -5.55 -7.98 -6.51
CA PHE A 59 -4.25 -7.49 -6.96
C PHE A 59 -4.31 -5.97 -6.99
N SER A 60 -3.32 -5.34 -6.38
CA SER A 60 -3.18 -3.89 -6.34
C SER A 60 -1.92 -3.48 -7.07
N ASP A 61 -2.00 -2.36 -7.77
CA ASP A 61 -0.91 -1.80 -8.52
C ASP A 61 -0.89 -0.28 -8.35
N ALA A 62 0.27 0.35 -8.48
CA ALA A 62 0.40 1.79 -8.39
C ALA A 62 -0.09 2.44 -9.70
N LEU A 63 -1.16 3.24 -9.59
CA LEU A 63 -1.69 3.99 -10.72
C LEU A 63 -0.97 5.34 -10.86
N CYS A 64 -0.77 5.78 -12.10
CA CYS A 64 -0.23 7.12 -12.40
C CYS A 64 1.16 7.38 -11.80
N VAL A 65 2.02 6.37 -11.81
CA VAL A 65 3.43 6.56 -11.44
C VAL A 65 4.07 7.46 -12.50
N PRO A 66 4.66 8.62 -12.12
CA PRO A 66 5.33 9.50 -13.07
C PRO A 66 6.51 8.79 -13.73
N GLU A 67 6.72 9.06 -15.01
CA GLU A 67 7.91 8.62 -15.73
C GLU A 67 9.12 9.46 -15.28
N MET A 68 10.18 8.81 -14.84
CA MET A 68 11.41 9.48 -14.45
C MET A 68 12.31 9.73 -15.65
N MET A 69 13.00 10.87 -15.63
CA MET A 69 14.12 11.08 -16.56
C MET A 69 15.19 10.00 -16.32
N ASP A 70 15.75 9.50 -17.39
CA ASP A 70 16.98 8.73 -17.29
C ASP A 70 18.17 9.61 -16.87
N SER A 71 19.27 8.98 -16.45
CA SER A 71 20.45 9.69 -15.94
C SER A 71 21.09 10.60 -16.98
N TYR A 72 21.03 10.28 -18.26
CA TYR A 72 21.57 11.13 -19.33
C TYR A 72 20.70 12.39 -19.53
N GLN A 73 19.39 12.22 -19.64
CA GLN A 73 18.44 13.33 -19.74
C GLN A 73 18.55 14.26 -18.52
N PHE A 74 18.66 13.69 -17.31
CA PHE A 74 18.89 14.45 -16.09
C PHE A 74 20.16 15.28 -16.14
N ALA A 75 21.29 14.68 -16.55
CA ALA A 75 22.57 15.37 -16.65
C ALA A 75 22.53 16.51 -17.67
N LEU A 76 21.91 16.28 -18.84
CA LEU A 76 21.73 17.33 -19.85
C LEU A 76 20.83 18.46 -19.36
N TYR A 77 19.75 18.13 -18.64
CA TYR A 77 18.85 19.14 -18.06
C TYR A 77 19.60 20.07 -17.11
N PHE A 78 20.39 19.51 -16.19
CA PHE A 78 21.14 20.30 -15.21
C PHE A 78 22.27 21.11 -15.87
N ASN A 79 22.99 20.56 -16.83
CA ASN A 79 23.98 21.32 -17.59
C ASN A 79 23.34 22.52 -18.30
N ARG A 80 22.20 22.32 -18.95
CA ARG A 80 21.47 23.39 -19.63
C ARG A 80 20.95 24.45 -18.65
N ALA A 81 20.47 24.02 -17.49
CA ALA A 81 20.01 24.96 -16.46
C ALA A 81 21.17 25.82 -15.92
N ALA A 82 22.35 25.24 -15.69
CA ALA A 82 23.54 25.97 -15.27
C ALA A 82 24.03 26.96 -16.35
N GLU A 83 24.10 26.53 -17.61
CA GLU A 83 24.46 27.41 -18.76
C GLU A 83 23.50 28.62 -18.85
N ASN A 84 22.20 28.42 -18.69
CA ASN A 84 21.23 29.51 -18.71
C ASN A 84 21.36 30.45 -17.51
N ALA A 85 21.94 29.98 -16.40
CA ALA A 85 22.29 30.81 -15.25
C ALA A 85 23.65 31.52 -15.39
N GLY A 86 24.43 31.24 -16.43
CA GLY A 86 25.76 31.77 -16.67
C GLY A 86 26.89 30.99 -15.98
N ASP A 87 26.58 29.79 -15.50
CA ASP A 87 27.52 28.90 -14.84
C ASP A 87 27.95 27.73 -15.77
N SER A 88 29.05 27.05 -15.40
CA SER A 88 29.43 25.80 -16.07
C SER A 88 28.54 24.63 -15.58
N GLY A 89 28.16 23.75 -16.51
CA GLY A 89 27.38 22.56 -16.16
C GLY A 89 28.11 21.64 -15.16
N PRO A 90 27.39 21.04 -14.23
CA PRO A 90 27.97 20.13 -13.21
C PRO A 90 28.50 18.81 -13.78
N PHE A 91 28.04 18.41 -14.98
CA PHE A 91 28.43 17.14 -15.62
C PHE A 91 29.38 17.42 -16.78
N SER A 92 30.63 16.94 -16.66
CA SER A 92 31.61 17.00 -17.74
C SER A 92 31.26 16.09 -18.91
N GLN A 93 31.89 16.28 -20.07
CA GLN A 93 31.69 15.40 -21.21
C GLN A 93 32.07 13.96 -20.88
N GLU A 94 33.14 13.75 -20.11
CA GLU A 94 33.53 12.43 -19.62
C GLU A 94 32.43 11.76 -18.77
N ALA A 95 31.77 12.55 -17.91
CA ALA A 95 30.63 12.04 -17.11
C ALA A 95 29.45 11.65 -18.00
N LEU A 96 29.12 12.44 -19.02
CA LEU A 96 28.06 12.13 -19.98
C LEU A 96 28.36 10.85 -20.78
N ASP A 97 29.61 10.70 -21.25
CA ASP A 97 30.04 9.52 -22.00
C ASP A 97 29.96 8.25 -21.12
N ARG A 98 30.30 8.35 -19.84
CA ARG A 98 30.17 7.25 -18.88
C ARG A 98 28.73 6.89 -18.56
N ILE A 99 27.85 7.88 -18.47
CA ILE A 99 26.40 7.64 -18.28
C ILE A 99 25.86 6.87 -19.49
N LEU A 100 26.21 7.27 -20.71
CA LEU A 100 25.80 6.56 -21.94
C LEU A 100 26.38 5.14 -22.00
N ALA A 101 27.64 4.95 -21.63
CA ALA A 101 28.29 3.65 -21.57
C ALA A 101 27.61 2.72 -20.56
N TYR A 102 27.19 3.27 -19.42
CA TYR A 102 26.45 2.52 -18.40
C TYR A 102 25.04 2.13 -18.90
N GLN A 103 24.31 3.06 -19.51
CA GLN A 103 22.99 2.78 -20.11
C GLN A 103 23.07 1.75 -21.24
N ALA A 104 24.14 1.78 -22.03
CA ALA A 104 24.41 0.81 -23.10
C ALA A 104 24.90 -0.56 -22.56
N GLY A 105 25.16 -0.68 -21.26
CA GLY A 105 25.65 -1.91 -20.61
C GLY A 105 27.13 -2.25 -20.91
N THR A 106 27.87 -1.32 -21.51
CA THR A 106 29.33 -1.47 -21.77
C THR A 106 30.16 -1.14 -20.54
N LEU A 107 29.67 -0.27 -19.67
CA LEU A 107 30.19 0.01 -18.33
C LEU A 107 29.21 -0.55 -17.30
N LYS A 108 29.68 -1.32 -16.34
CA LYS A 108 28.84 -1.92 -15.29
C LYS A 108 29.06 -1.31 -13.91
N GLU A 109 30.21 -0.69 -13.71
CA GLU A 109 30.61 -0.12 -12.44
C GLU A 109 30.02 1.27 -12.27
N THR A 110 29.39 1.51 -11.12
CA THR A 110 28.91 2.83 -10.68
C THR A 110 29.83 3.46 -9.62
N MET A 111 30.77 2.69 -9.14
CA MET A 111 31.70 3.09 -8.07
C MET A 111 33.15 2.85 -8.48
N THR A 112 34.05 3.62 -7.92
CA THR A 112 35.49 3.46 -8.03
C THR A 112 36.12 3.49 -6.64
N MET A 113 37.33 2.94 -6.54
CA MET A 113 38.08 3.03 -5.30
C MET A 113 38.95 4.29 -5.35
N ASN A 114 38.82 5.13 -4.33
CA ASN A 114 39.73 6.26 -4.13
C ASN A 114 41.08 5.71 -3.65
N GLU A 115 42.13 5.91 -4.43
CA GLU A 115 43.46 5.35 -4.14
C GLU A 115 44.11 5.96 -2.88
N GLN A 116 43.81 7.22 -2.57
CA GLN A 116 44.38 7.92 -1.41
C GLN A 116 43.71 7.47 -0.11
N THR A 117 42.37 7.36 -0.11
CA THR A 117 41.60 7.01 1.09
C THR A 117 41.29 5.51 1.21
N ARG A 118 41.50 4.74 0.13
CA ARG A 118 41.13 3.35 -0.01
C ARG A 118 39.66 3.05 0.33
N LYS A 119 38.77 4.01 0.06
CA LYS A 119 37.32 3.88 0.23
C LYS A 119 36.63 3.83 -1.12
N TRP A 120 35.58 3.06 -1.18
CA TRP A 120 34.69 3.07 -2.33
C TRP A 120 33.92 4.41 -2.38
N GLN A 121 33.87 4.98 -3.54
CA GLN A 121 33.12 6.22 -3.82
C GLN A 121 32.44 6.13 -5.18
N ALA A 122 31.36 6.89 -5.36
CA ALA A 122 30.77 7.04 -6.68
C ALA A 122 31.78 7.71 -7.63
N TYR A 123 31.70 7.41 -8.91
CA TYR A 123 32.40 8.20 -9.91
C TYR A 123 31.97 9.66 -9.82
N GLY A 124 32.91 10.58 -10.06
CA GLY A 124 32.59 12.01 -10.17
C GLY A 124 31.55 12.21 -11.27
N GLY A 125 30.41 12.76 -10.91
CA GLY A 125 29.27 12.91 -11.81
C GLY A 125 28.31 11.71 -11.90
N ALA A 126 28.48 10.70 -11.05
CA ALA A 126 27.61 9.53 -10.88
C ALA A 126 26.93 9.01 -12.17
N ASN A 127 27.17 7.77 -12.54
CA ASN A 127 26.65 7.19 -13.80
C ASN A 127 25.52 6.18 -13.61
N ALA A 128 25.00 6.02 -12.39
CA ALA A 128 23.89 5.13 -12.14
C ALA A 128 22.60 5.58 -12.85
N ASN A 129 21.81 4.65 -13.29
CA ASN A 129 20.52 4.90 -13.96
C ASN A 129 19.44 4.11 -13.24
N THR A 130 18.94 4.66 -12.14
CA THR A 130 17.97 3.99 -11.29
C THR A 130 16.59 4.64 -11.45
N ASP A 131 15.62 3.85 -11.85
CA ASP A 131 14.22 4.24 -11.79
C ASP A 131 13.72 4.00 -10.37
N TRP A 132 13.70 5.07 -9.58
CA TRP A 132 13.33 5.01 -8.18
C TRP A 132 11.89 4.57 -7.94
N PHE A 133 10.98 4.84 -8.87
CA PHE A 133 9.61 4.37 -8.72
C PHE A 133 9.53 2.85 -8.86
N LYS A 134 10.22 2.25 -9.82
CA LYS A 134 10.32 0.78 -9.94
C LYS A 134 11.06 0.14 -8.77
N GLU A 135 11.99 0.87 -8.15
CA GLU A 135 12.68 0.37 -6.98
C GLU A 135 11.80 0.44 -5.72
N PHE A 136 10.98 1.48 -5.57
CA PHE A 136 10.13 1.65 -4.40
C PHE A 136 8.82 0.89 -4.47
N TYR A 137 8.19 0.77 -5.64
CA TYR A 137 6.88 0.15 -5.77
C TYR A 137 6.98 -1.30 -6.27
N ASN A 138 6.10 -2.12 -5.72
CA ASN A 138 5.84 -3.45 -6.25
C ASN A 138 4.68 -3.39 -7.23
N ASP A 139 4.80 -4.10 -8.34
CA ASP A 139 3.72 -4.30 -9.30
C ASP A 139 2.88 -5.51 -8.89
N TRP A 140 1.56 -5.45 -9.11
CA TRP A 140 0.64 -6.58 -8.94
C TRP A 140 0.69 -7.24 -7.56
N VAL A 141 0.62 -6.43 -6.51
CA VAL A 141 0.69 -6.90 -5.13
C VAL A 141 -0.56 -7.68 -4.76
N PRO A 142 -0.44 -8.97 -4.40
CA PRO A 142 -1.57 -9.79 -4.01
C PRO A 142 -2.02 -9.45 -2.58
N SER A 143 -3.32 -9.50 -2.37
CA SER A 143 -3.97 -9.48 -1.06
C SER A 143 -5.08 -10.51 -1.05
N GLN A 144 -5.30 -11.16 0.07
CA GLN A 144 -6.32 -12.20 0.20
C GLN A 144 -7.12 -12.03 1.48
N GLU A 145 -8.40 -12.31 1.35
CA GLU A 145 -9.34 -12.31 2.47
C GLU A 145 -10.16 -13.58 2.41
N HIS A 146 -10.22 -14.28 3.52
CA HIS A 146 -11.02 -15.50 3.66
C HIS A 146 -11.90 -15.38 4.89
N SER A 147 -13.18 -15.67 4.75
CA SER A 147 -14.11 -15.73 5.87
C SER A 147 -14.92 -17.01 5.82
N LEU A 148 -15.05 -17.64 6.98
CA LEU A 148 -15.85 -18.85 7.18
C LEU A 148 -16.85 -18.56 8.28
N SER A 149 -18.12 -18.90 8.04
CA SER A 149 -19.15 -18.83 9.06
C SER A 149 -20.00 -20.09 9.08
N ILE A 150 -20.38 -20.52 10.29
CA ILE A 150 -21.24 -21.66 10.54
C ILE A 150 -22.38 -21.17 11.43
N SER A 151 -23.61 -21.31 10.97
CA SER A 151 -24.80 -20.92 11.73
C SER A 151 -25.83 -22.04 11.71
N GLY A 152 -26.58 -22.16 12.80
CA GLY A 152 -27.62 -23.15 12.93
C GLY A 152 -28.24 -23.14 14.32
N GLY A 153 -29.08 -24.12 14.60
CA GLY A 153 -29.65 -24.29 15.92
C GLY A 153 -31.00 -24.99 15.95
N SER A 154 -31.50 -25.09 17.16
CA SER A 154 -32.87 -25.56 17.44
C SER A 154 -33.75 -24.37 17.84
N GLU A 155 -35.02 -24.63 18.14
CA GLU A 155 -35.92 -23.60 18.71
C GLU A 155 -35.43 -23.03 20.04
N LYS A 156 -34.65 -23.82 20.81
CA LYS A 156 -34.16 -23.44 22.14
C LYS A 156 -32.75 -22.89 22.13
N THR A 157 -31.94 -23.27 21.14
CA THR A 157 -30.51 -22.87 21.10
C THR A 157 -30.15 -22.56 19.67
N GLN A 158 -29.64 -21.35 19.45
CA GLN A 158 -29.16 -20.90 18.15
C GLN A 158 -27.71 -20.48 18.31
N TYR A 159 -26.89 -20.72 17.27
CA TYR A 159 -25.47 -20.37 17.28
C TYR A 159 -25.03 -19.83 15.94
N THR A 160 -24.06 -18.94 16.01
CA THR A 160 -23.26 -18.47 14.87
C THR A 160 -21.81 -18.40 15.32
N ILE A 161 -20.94 -19.00 14.53
CA ILE A 161 -19.49 -18.99 14.72
C ILE A 161 -18.91 -18.51 13.42
N SER A 162 -18.08 -17.48 13.45
CA SER A 162 -17.37 -16.95 12.29
C SER A 162 -15.89 -16.76 12.58
N GLY A 163 -15.09 -16.81 11.53
CA GLY A 163 -13.69 -16.52 11.55
C GLY A 163 -13.26 -15.93 10.22
N SER A 164 -12.34 -14.99 10.26
CA SER A 164 -11.79 -14.38 9.05
C SER A 164 -10.27 -14.31 9.13
N PHE A 165 -9.66 -14.37 7.96
CA PHE A 165 -8.25 -14.17 7.75
C PHE A 165 -8.09 -13.13 6.65
N LEU A 166 -7.32 -12.09 6.92
CA LEU A 166 -6.94 -11.04 5.99
C LEU A 166 -5.42 -10.98 5.92
N ASP A 167 -4.89 -11.10 4.71
CA ASP A 167 -3.48 -10.86 4.40
C ASP A 167 -3.43 -9.81 3.31
N GLN A 168 -3.02 -8.61 3.69
CA GLN A 168 -2.95 -7.46 2.81
C GLN A 168 -1.53 -6.94 2.74
N ASN A 169 -0.92 -7.06 1.58
CA ASN A 169 0.41 -6.54 1.33
C ASN A 169 0.33 -5.10 0.80
N GLY A 170 1.29 -4.29 1.22
CA GLY A 170 1.43 -2.91 0.77
C GLY A 170 2.19 -2.79 -0.54
N LEU A 171 2.01 -1.66 -1.20
CA LEU A 171 2.65 -1.38 -2.50
C LEU A 171 4.15 -1.07 -2.38
N LEU A 172 4.64 -0.70 -1.18
CA LEU A 172 6.04 -0.35 -0.98
C LEU A 172 6.91 -1.58 -0.82
N ARG A 173 7.96 -1.70 -1.63
CA ARG A 173 8.88 -2.85 -1.64
C ARG A 173 9.67 -2.99 -0.34
N HIS A 174 10.06 -1.87 0.25
CA HIS A 174 10.92 -1.81 1.44
C HIS A 174 10.20 -1.24 2.66
N GLY A 175 8.87 -1.13 2.61
CA GLY A 175 8.04 -0.65 3.70
C GLY A 175 7.49 -1.77 4.57
N SER A 176 6.98 -1.41 5.75
CA SER A 176 6.26 -2.30 6.67
C SER A 176 4.75 -2.01 6.62
N ASP A 177 4.20 -1.88 5.42
CA ASP A 177 2.80 -1.56 5.16
C ASP A 177 1.92 -2.80 4.92
N ASN A 178 2.33 -3.94 5.45
CA ASN A 178 1.60 -5.20 5.39
C ASN A 178 0.66 -5.33 6.59
N PHE A 179 -0.56 -5.81 6.36
CA PHE A 179 -1.57 -6.09 7.39
C PHE A 179 -1.95 -7.58 7.36
N GLN A 180 -2.00 -8.18 8.55
CA GLN A 180 -2.44 -9.56 8.77
C GLN A 180 -3.57 -9.62 9.80
#